data_4f978adc4c091fe4370346108197b0eb
#
_entry.id   4f978adc4c091fe4370346108197b0eb
#
_cell.length_a   1.000
_cell.length_b   1.000
_cell.length_c   1.000
_cell.angle_alpha   90.00
_cell.angle_beta   90.00
_cell.angle_gamma   90.00
#
_symmetry.space_group_name_H-M   'P 1'
#
loop_
_entity.id
_entity.type
_entity.pdbx_description
1 polymer ?
#
loop_
_entity_poly.entity_id
_entity_poly.type
_entity_poly.pdbx_seq_one_letter_code
_entity_poly.pdbx_strand_id
1 'polypeptide(L)'
;MSIVEVRLDPSQPVVVLLGGPSAEHDVSLVSGRAIAAALAGRGNPVEAWLIDLGGAWWRLPDAARDPELPATAYDAPATLGAEGPLGAAGALEELAARDPAPVVWIALHGPFGEDGTVQALCESAGLIYTGSGIAASALGTDKVLFKRLARALEMPVVPFEALSRVDHDADPAAAMRRLEAFAARLPDRRLMVKPARLGSSVGMTIVHRPDEPPSLEYAVAEAFRWDDLLLAEAYLAAPRELEVSVLGNGTRTVAYGPGEVFPGHEFYDYAAKYAPGVSRTTDLPEIGEGLRATVRDLARAAFAAIGASGFARVDFLVHGGRVYLSEINTIPGFTPISLFPVLCREGGYDFAALAARIVELALERFAVRPDRRLSRADLP
;
A
#
# COMPACT_ATOMS: atom_id res chain seq x y z
N MET A 1 -23.38 4.99 18.55
CA MET A 1 -22.60 4.00 19.32
C MET A 1 -21.28 4.65 19.69
N SER A 2 -20.92 4.72 20.98
CA SER A 2 -19.58 5.16 21.40
C SER A 2 -18.59 4.10 20.92
N ILE A 3 -17.62 4.51 20.12
CA ILE A 3 -16.54 3.62 19.65
C ILE A 3 -15.70 3.28 20.88
N VAL A 4 -15.62 2.00 21.21
CA VAL A 4 -14.79 1.51 22.32
C VAL A 4 -13.33 1.67 21.92
N GLU A 5 -12.56 2.42 22.69
CA GLU A 5 -11.10 2.44 22.56
C GLU A 5 -10.58 1.10 23.08
N VAL A 6 -9.93 0.34 22.22
CA VAL A 6 -9.32 -0.95 22.56
C VAL A 6 -7.83 -0.73 22.83
N ARG A 7 -7.32 -1.33 23.91
CA ARG A 7 -5.88 -1.42 24.18
C ARG A 7 -5.42 -2.83 23.89
N LEU A 8 -4.24 -2.94 23.28
CA LEU A 8 -3.64 -4.23 22.99
C LEU A 8 -3.25 -4.93 24.30
N ASP A 9 -3.91 -6.06 24.56
CA ASP A 9 -3.55 -6.92 25.69
C ASP A 9 -2.19 -7.57 25.42
N PRO A 10 -1.24 -7.57 26.39
CA PRO A 10 0.04 -8.25 26.24
C PRO A 10 -0.07 -9.75 25.93
N SER A 11 -1.17 -10.40 26.29
CA SER A 11 -1.42 -11.82 25.99
C SER A 11 -2.01 -12.06 24.60
N GLN A 12 -2.45 -11.00 23.87
CA GLN A 12 -3.02 -11.14 22.54
C GLN A 12 -1.97 -11.63 21.55
N PRO A 13 -2.14 -12.83 20.95
CA PRO A 13 -1.21 -13.30 19.94
C PRO A 13 -1.36 -12.51 18.64
N VAL A 14 -0.24 -12.25 17.98
CA VAL A 14 -0.16 -11.60 16.69
C VAL A 14 0.62 -12.47 15.72
N VAL A 15 0.08 -12.66 14.53
CA VAL A 15 0.75 -13.32 13.41
C VAL A 15 1.10 -12.28 12.36
N VAL A 16 2.37 -12.12 12.06
CA VAL A 16 2.85 -11.20 11.02
C VAL A 16 3.04 -11.96 9.71
N LEU A 17 2.25 -11.63 8.69
CA LEU A 17 2.43 -12.13 7.34
C LEU A 17 3.45 -11.28 6.60
N LEU A 18 4.47 -11.90 6.02
CA LEU A 18 5.55 -11.25 5.28
C LEU A 18 5.91 -12.03 4.01
N GLY A 19 6.64 -11.40 3.09
CA GLY A 19 6.97 -11.94 1.78
C GLY A 19 5.87 -11.64 0.74
N GLY A 20 5.22 -12.66 0.22
CA GLY A 20 4.15 -12.58 -0.77
C GLY A 20 4.64 -12.75 -2.22
N PRO A 21 3.74 -13.19 -3.14
CA PRO A 21 4.06 -13.39 -4.55
C PRO A 21 4.04 -12.07 -5.33
N SER A 22 4.95 -11.15 -5.00
CA SER A 22 5.02 -9.83 -5.62
C SER A 22 6.46 -9.38 -5.87
N ALA A 23 6.64 -8.39 -6.75
CA ALA A 23 7.94 -7.74 -6.96
C ALA A 23 8.46 -6.99 -5.71
N GLU A 24 7.61 -6.78 -4.72
CA GLU A 24 7.93 -6.12 -3.45
C GLU A 24 8.15 -7.11 -2.30
N HIS A 25 8.40 -8.40 -2.63
CA HIS A 25 8.64 -9.48 -1.67
C HIS A 25 9.69 -9.11 -0.62
N ASP A 26 10.86 -8.65 -1.06
CA ASP A 26 11.99 -8.31 -0.17
C ASP A 26 11.66 -7.15 0.77
N VAL A 27 10.92 -6.16 0.29
CA VAL A 27 10.44 -5.03 1.10
C VAL A 27 9.52 -5.51 2.21
N SER A 28 8.65 -6.46 1.88
CA SER A 28 7.74 -7.10 2.83
C SER A 28 8.50 -7.90 3.90
N LEU A 29 9.58 -8.61 3.53
CA LEU A 29 10.44 -9.30 4.49
C LEU A 29 11.04 -8.34 5.52
N VAL A 30 11.54 -7.19 5.07
CA VAL A 30 12.14 -6.18 5.96
C VAL A 30 11.09 -5.56 6.87
N SER A 31 9.94 -5.15 6.32
CA SER A 31 8.84 -4.56 7.10
C SER A 31 8.29 -5.55 8.13
N GLY A 32 8.02 -6.80 7.70
CA GLY A 32 7.44 -7.83 8.56
C GLY A 32 8.33 -8.21 9.72
N ARG A 33 9.65 -8.34 9.50
CA ARG A 33 10.62 -8.61 10.59
C ARG A 33 10.67 -7.46 11.59
N ALA A 34 10.70 -6.22 11.12
CA ALA A 34 10.72 -5.04 12.00
C ALA A 34 9.46 -4.98 12.88
N ILE A 35 8.30 -5.25 12.29
CA ILE A 35 7.01 -5.30 13.01
C ILE A 35 7.01 -6.43 14.05
N ALA A 36 7.42 -7.64 13.64
CA ALA A 36 7.44 -8.78 14.55
C ALA A 36 8.37 -8.55 15.74
N ALA A 37 9.55 -7.99 15.51
CA ALA A 37 10.50 -7.64 16.57
C ALA A 37 9.93 -6.56 17.51
N ALA A 38 9.27 -5.54 16.98
CA ALA A 38 8.69 -4.46 17.77
C ALA A 38 7.55 -4.94 18.69
N LEU A 39 6.65 -5.79 18.20
CA LEU A 39 5.56 -6.35 18.99
C LEU A 39 6.06 -7.39 20.02
N ALA A 40 7.01 -8.24 19.64
CA ALA A 40 7.64 -9.17 20.58
C ALA A 40 8.38 -8.43 21.70
N GLY A 41 9.06 -7.32 21.38
CA GLY A 41 9.72 -6.46 22.38
C GLY A 41 8.75 -5.79 23.36
N ARG A 42 7.47 -5.71 23.04
CA ARG A 42 6.39 -5.27 23.94
C ARG A 42 5.82 -6.39 24.83
N GLY A 43 6.23 -7.62 24.59
CA GLY A 43 5.80 -8.81 25.36
C GLY A 43 4.62 -9.56 24.74
N ASN A 44 4.12 -9.17 23.56
CA ASN A 44 3.09 -9.93 22.88
C ASN A 44 3.64 -11.26 22.33
N PRO A 45 2.87 -12.36 22.36
CA PRO A 45 3.19 -13.57 21.61
C PRO A 45 3.14 -13.27 20.10
N VAL A 46 4.28 -13.39 19.41
CA VAL A 46 4.39 -13.06 17.98
C VAL A 46 4.94 -14.23 17.20
N GLU A 47 4.26 -14.60 16.12
CA GLU A 47 4.77 -15.49 15.08
C GLU A 47 4.95 -14.74 13.78
N ALA A 48 5.94 -15.10 12.98
CA ALA A 48 6.11 -14.63 11.62
C ALA A 48 5.78 -15.76 10.65
N TRP A 49 4.95 -15.47 9.65
CA TRP A 49 4.57 -16.40 8.62
C TRP A 49 4.96 -15.86 7.25
N LEU A 50 5.83 -16.59 6.57
CA LEU A 50 6.26 -16.27 5.21
C LEU A 50 5.24 -16.79 4.22
N ILE A 51 4.88 -15.96 3.26
CA ILE A 51 4.27 -16.39 2.01
C ILE A 51 5.36 -16.29 0.96
N ASP A 52 5.79 -17.42 0.40
CA ASP A 52 6.86 -17.43 -0.59
C ASP A 52 6.40 -16.88 -1.95
N LEU A 53 7.32 -16.73 -2.90
CA LEU A 53 7.02 -16.26 -4.25
C LEU A 53 6.06 -17.17 -5.03
N GLY A 54 5.96 -18.45 -4.64
CA GLY A 54 5.01 -19.40 -5.19
C GLY A 54 3.63 -19.36 -4.53
N GLY A 55 3.44 -18.56 -3.47
CA GLY A 55 2.20 -18.44 -2.72
C GLY A 55 2.01 -19.49 -1.63
N ALA A 56 3.03 -20.30 -1.32
CA ALA A 56 2.99 -21.26 -0.22
C ALA A 56 3.30 -20.57 1.12
N TRP A 57 2.68 -21.06 2.20
CA TRP A 57 2.76 -20.48 3.53
C TRP A 57 3.70 -21.30 4.42
N TRP A 58 4.54 -20.60 5.17
CA TRP A 58 5.56 -21.18 6.02
C TRP A 58 5.58 -20.50 7.38
N ARG A 59 5.49 -21.26 8.46
CA ARG A 59 5.71 -20.73 9.81
C ARG A 59 7.21 -20.62 10.04
N LEU A 60 7.68 -19.41 10.30
CA LEU A 60 9.10 -19.13 10.53
C LEU A 60 9.47 -19.34 12.01
N PRO A 61 10.65 -19.93 12.31
CA PRO A 61 11.20 -19.94 13.66
C PRO A 61 11.63 -18.52 14.09
N ASP A 62 11.76 -18.28 15.38
CA ASP A 62 12.16 -16.98 15.92
C ASP A 62 13.50 -16.47 15.37
N ALA A 63 14.45 -17.37 15.13
CA ALA A 63 15.75 -17.03 14.52
C ALA A 63 15.63 -16.46 13.10
N ALA A 64 14.57 -16.78 12.36
CA ALA A 64 14.32 -16.24 11.03
C ALA A 64 13.75 -14.80 11.04
N ARG A 65 13.58 -14.19 12.22
CA ARG A 65 13.21 -12.76 12.37
C ARG A 65 14.43 -11.84 12.52
N ASP A 66 15.65 -12.41 12.44
CA ASP A 66 16.90 -11.65 12.52
C ASP A 66 16.94 -10.60 11.37
N PRO A 67 17.09 -9.30 11.69
CA PRO A 67 17.17 -8.25 10.67
C PRO A 67 18.39 -8.36 9.77
N GLU A 68 19.45 -9.03 10.19
CA GLU A 68 20.69 -9.22 9.43
C GLU A 68 20.59 -10.34 8.38
N LEU A 69 19.56 -11.17 8.41
CA LEU A 69 19.36 -12.19 7.39
C LEU A 69 19.12 -11.55 6.01
N PRO A 70 19.86 -11.97 4.96
CA PRO A 70 19.59 -11.46 3.61
C PRO A 70 18.24 -11.96 3.11
N ALA A 71 17.57 -11.19 2.24
CA ALA A 71 16.29 -11.59 1.64
C ALA A 71 16.37 -12.96 0.96
N THR A 72 17.47 -13.26 0.30
CA THR A 72 17.73 -14.55 -0.37
C THR A 72 17.72 -15.77 0.56
N ALA A 73 17.85 -15.58 1.87
CA ALA A 73 17.70 -16.69 2.83
C ALA A 73 16.28 -17.25 2.84
N TYR A 74 15.29 -16.45 2.47
CA TYR A 74 13.88 -16.83 2.43
C TYR A 74 13.46 -17.52 1.12
N ASP A 75 14.35 -17.60 0.11
CA ASP A 75 14.10 -18.36 -1.13
C ASP A 75 14.01 -19.87 -0.87
N ALA A 76 14.57 -20.34 0.25
CA ALA A 76 14.51 -21.73 0.67
C ALA A 76 14.09 -21.84 2.16
N PRO A 77 12.82 -21.58 2.51
CA PRO A 77 12.36 -21.45 3.90
C PRO A 77 12.66 -22.66 4.78
N ALA A 78 12.63 -23.87 4.21
CA ALA A 78 12.97 -25.09 4.94
C ALA A 78 14.40 -25.07 5.50
N THR A 79 15.34 -24.39 4.85
CA THR A 79 16.75 -24.27 5.35
C THR A 79 16.85 -23.35 6.56
N LEU A 80 15.89 -22.46 6.77
CA LEU A 80 15.74 -21.64 7.97
C LEU A 80 15.07 -22.40 9.12
N GLY A 81 14.65 -23.64 8.91
CA GLY A 81 13.87 -24.42 9.88
C GLY A 81 12.39 -24.05 9.90
N ALA A 82 11.89 -23.42 8.83
CA ALA A 82 10.47 -23.09 8.70
C ALA A 82 9.60 -24.37 8.54
N GLU A 83 8.44 -24.35 9.17
CA GLU A 83 7.45 -25.42 9.08
C GLU A 83 6.47 -25.14 7.93
N GLY A 84 6.29 -26.11 7.07
CA GLY A 84 5.46 -26.01 5.86
C GLY A 84 6.01 -26.86 4.72
N PRO A 85 5.62 -26.62 3.44
CA PRO A 85 4.68 -25.60 3.00
C PRO A 85 3.22 -25.99 3.30
N LEU A 86 2.40 -24.97 3.58
CA LEU A 86 0.96 -25.08 3.68
C LEU A 86 0.30 -24.32 2.53
N GLY A 87 -0.85 -24.82 2.06
CA GLY A 87 -1.73 -23.99 1.24
C GLY A 87 -2.43 -22.93 2.10
N ALA A 88 -2.85 -21.82 1.49
CA ALA A 88 -3.50 -20.71 2.19
C ALA A 88 -4.69 -21.18 3.06
N ALA A 89 -5.55 -22.08 2.57
CA ALA A 89 -6.68 -22.59 3.33
C ALA A 89 -6.24 -23.30 4.63
N GLY A 90 -5.27 -24.24 4.54
CA GLY A 90 -4.78 -24.97 5.71
C GLY A 90 -4.09 -24.06 6.73
N ALA A 91 -3.32 -23.08 6.27
CA ALA A 91 -2.69 -22.07 7.14
C ALA A 91 -3.73 -21.22 7.90
N LEU A 92 -4.76 -20.75 7.21
CA LEU A 92 -5.82 -19.95 7.82
C LEU A 92 -6.72 -20.76 8.75
N GLU A 93 -7.03 -22.02 8.41
CA GLU A 93 -7.76 -22.94 9.28
C GLU A 93 -6.99 -23.20 10.58
N GLU A 94 -5.66 -23.40 10.49
CA GLU A 94 -4.80 -23.54 11.68
C GLU A 94 -4.86 -22.30 12.58
N LEU A 95 -4.74 -21.10 11.97
CA LEU A 95 -4.78 -19.84 12.71
C LEU A 95 -6.15 -19.58 13.36
N ALA A 96 -7.22 -19.85 12.63
CA ALA A 96 -8.60 -19.63 13.10
C ALA A 96 -9.02 -20.62 14.20
N ALA A 97 -8.41 -21.82 14.25
CA ALA A 97 -8.71 -22.82 15.28
C ALA A 97 -8.04 -22.53 16.65
N ARG A 98 -7.18 -21.53 16.75
CA ARG A 98 -6.48 -21.18 17.99
C ARG A 98 -7.41 -20.42 18.95
N ASP A 99 -7.20 -20.60 20.26
CA ASP A 99 -7.90 -19.88 21.33
C ASP A 99 -6.87 -19.27 22.32
N PRO A 100 -6.73 -17.94 22.37
CA PRO A 100 -7.37 -16.96 21.49
C PRO A 100 -6.81 -16.99 20.05
N ALA A 101 -7.68 -16.71 19.09
CA ALA A 101 -7.25 -16.54 17.70
C ALA A 101 -6.32 -15.31 17.58
N PRO A 102 -5.26 -15.39 16.75
CA PRO A 102 -4.33 -14.28 16.59
C PRO A 102 -4.95 -13.13 15.78
N VAL A 103 -4.46 -11.91 16.03
CA VAL A 103 -4.63 -10.82 15.07
C VAL A 103 -3.58 -10.97 13.98
N VAL A 104 -4.01 -10.98 12.72
CA VAL A 104 -3.11 -11.08 11.57
C VAL A 104 -2.60 -9.68 11.20
N TRP A 105 -1.31 -9.44 11.37
CA TRP A 105 -0.67 -8.25 10.80
C TRP A 105 -0.29 -8.54 9.35
N ILE A 106 -0.89 -7.83 8.41
CA ILE A 106 -0.54 -7.93 6.99
C ILE A 106 0.60 -6.95 6.72
N ALA A 107 1.82 -7.47 6.54
CA ALA A 107 3.01 -6.70 6.17
C ALA A 107 3.44 -6.97 4.71
N LEU A 108 2.50 -7.44 3.89
CA LEU A 108 2.71 -7.76 2.48
C LEU A 108 2.59 -6.49 1.64
N HIS A 109 3.51 -6.28 0.69
CA HIS A 109 3.47 -5.15 -0.23
C HIS A 109 3.14 -5.58 -1.65
N GLY A 110 2.46 -4.71 -2.40
CA GLY A 110 2.05 -4.93 -3.78
C GLY A 110 0.88 -5.92 -3.95
N PRO A 111 0.73 -6.50 -5.16
CA PRO A 111 -0.31 -7.47 -5.47
C PRO A 111 -0.38 -8.61 -4.44
N PHE A 112 -1.56 -9.18 -4.25
CA PHE A 112 -1.91 -10.14 -3.21
C PHE A 112 -2.01 -9.50 -1.80
N GLY A 113 -1.06 -8.66 -1.40
CA GLY A 113 -1.04 -8.01 -0.08
C GLY A 113 -1.95 -6.80 0.02
N GLU A 114 -1.91 -5.93 -0.99
CA GLU A 114 -2.57 -4.62 -0.99
C GLU A 114 -3.87 -4.57 -1.80
N ASP A 115 -4.19 -5.61 -2.57
CA ASP A 115 -5.28 -5.62 -3.55
C ASP A 115 -6.61 -6.18 -3.02
N GLY A 116 -6.68 -6.58 -1.75
CA GLY A 116 -7.86 -7.17 -1.13
C GLY A 116 -7.85 -8.70 -1.09
N THR A 117 -6.89 -9.37 -1.75
CA THR A 117 -6.84 -10.83 -1.82
C THR A 117 -6.59 -11.45 -0.45
N VAL A 118 -5.51 -11.10 0.24
CA VAL A 118 -5.22 -11.64 1.58
C VAL A 118 -6.26 -11.20 2.61
N GLN A 119 -6.82 -9.99 2.46
CA GLN A 119 -7.91 -9.52 3.31
C GLN A 119 -9.17 -10.40 3.17
N ALA A 120 -9.52 -10.78 1.93
CA ALA A 120 -10.64 -11.68 1.68
C ALA A 120 -10.40 -13.08 2.27
N LEU A 121 -9.18 -13.60 2.19
CA LEU A 121 -8.79 -14.85 2.81
C LEU A 121 -8.95 -14.80 4.34
N CYS A 122 -8.46 -13.73 5.00
CA CYS A 122 -8.64 -13.54 6.44
C CYS A 122 -10.13 -13.42 6.82
N GLU A 123 -10.93 -12.67 6.05
CA GLU A 123 -12.37 -12.55 6.32
C GLU A 123 -13.13 -13.88 6.16
N SER A 124 -12.76 -14.70 5.17
CA SER A 124 -13.37 -16.02 4.97
C SER A 124 -13.08 -16.99 6.11
N ALA A 125 -11.92 -16.84 6.76
CA ALA A 125 -11.51 -17.63 7.92
C ALA A 125 -11.98 -17.03 9.26
N GLY A 126 -12.65 -15.88 9.26
CA GLY A 126 -13.10 -15.22 10.49
C GLY A 126 -11.96 -14.59 11.31
N LEU A 127 -10.79 -14.38 10.72
CA LEU A 127 -9.63 -13.80 11.37
C LEU A 127 -9.69 -12.26 11.38
N ILE A 128 -9.28 -11.66 12.49
CA ILE A 128 -9.05 -10.22 12.62
C ILE A 128 -7.71 -9.89 11.95
N TYR A 129 -7.68 -8.84 11.14
CA TYR A 129 -6.45 -8.40 10.46
C TYR A 129 -6.29 -6.88 10.45
N THR A 130 -5.05 -6.40 10.33
CA THR A 130 -4.69 -4.98 10.35
C THR A 130 -4.98 -4.30 9.02
N GLY A 131 -5.17 -2.98 9.06
CA GLY A 131 -5.31 -2.13 7.88
C GLY A 131 -6.72 -2.12 7.28
N SER A 132 -6.80 -1.81 6.01
CA SER A 132 -8.02 -1.63 5.25
C SER A 132 -8.70 -2.96 4.91
N GLY A 133 -10.03 -2.91 4.68
CA GLY A 133 -10.80 -4.06 4.21
C GLY A 133 -10.67 -4.28 2.70
N ILE A 134 -11.31 -5.35 2.19
CA ILE A 134 -11.23 -5.81 0.80
C ILE A 134 -11.46 -4.69 -0.21
N ALA A 135 -12.58 -3.98 -0.11
CA ALA A 135 -12.94 -2.94 -1.09
C ALA A 135 -11.97 -1.76 -1.08
N ALA A 136 -11.55 -1.30 0.10
CA ALA A 136 -10.62 -0.19 0.22
C ALA A 136 -9.23 -0.55 -0.31
N SER A 137 -8.75 -1.77 -0.03
CA SER A 137 -7.48 -2.28 -0.55
C SER A 137 -7.51 -2.35 -2.09
N ALA A 138 -8.55 -2.95 -2.67
CA ALA A 138 -8.70 -3.05 -4.12
C ALA A 138 -8.78 -1.67 -4.81
N LEU A 139 -9.53 -0.72 -4.22
CA LEU A 139 -9.65 0.64 -4.75
C LEU A 139 -8.33 1.43 -4.61
N GLY A 140 -7.59 1.25 -3.50
CA GLY A 140 -6.33 1.92 -3.26
C GLY A 140 -5.23 1.48 -4.23
N THR A 141 -5.18 0.19 -4.52
CA THR A 141 -4.17 -0.40 -5.42
C THR A 141 -4.41 -0.02 -6.89
N ASP A 142 -5.66 0.03 -7.35
CA ASP A 142 -6.01 0.38 -8.73
C ASP A 142 -5.99 1.91 -8.92
N LYS A 143 -4.89 2.43 -9.45
CA LYS A 143 -4.71 3.87 -9.67
C LYS A 143 -5.76 4.48 -10.60
N VAL A 144 -6.31 3.70 -11.54
CA VAL A 144 -7.35 4.17 -12.46
C VAL A 144 -8.67 4.34 -11.71
N LEU A 145 -9.07 3.33 -10.93
CA LEU A 145 -10.29 3.39 -10.12
C LEU A 145 -10.18 4.46 -9.05
N PHE A 146 -9.06 4.52 -8.34
CA PHE A 146 -8.81 5.54 -7.32
C PHE A 146 -8.90 6.96 -7.89
N LYS A 147 -8.21 7.24 -9.00
CA LYS A 147 -8.24 8.57 -9.62
C LYS A 147 -9.60 8.93 -10.24
N ARG A 148 -10.35 7.95 -10.75
CA ARG A 148 -11.74 8.17 -11.19
C ARG A 148 -12.64 8.55 -10.02
N LEU A 149 -12.51 7.84 -8.89
CA LEU A 149 -13.24 8.16 -7.65
C LEU A 149 -12.85 9.55 -7.12
N ALA A 150 -11.54 9.83 -7.00
CA ALA A 150 -11.04 11.12 -6.55
C ALA A 150 -11.58 12.28 -7.42
N ARG A 151 -11.55 12.11 -8.75
CA ARG A 151 -12.09 13.11 -9.68
C ARG A 151 -13.61 13.29 -9.54
N ALA A 152 -14.36 12.22 -9.32
CA ALA A 152 -15.81 12.29 -9.09
C ALA A 152 -16.16 13.02 -7.77
N LEU A 153 -15.25 13.01 -6.81
CA LEU A 153 -15.33 13.75 -5.54
C LEU A 153 -14.62 15.12 -5.59
N GLU A 154 -14.31 15.61 -6.78
CA GLU A 154 -13.67 16.91 -7.03
C GLU A 154 -12.29 17.08 -6.35
N MET A 155 -11.63 15.97 -6.01
CA MET A 155 -10.24 16.00 -5.52
C MET A 155 -9.29 16.26 -6.69
N PRO A 156 -8.25 17.08 -6.51
CA PRO A 156 -7.31 17.42 -7.57
C PRO A 156 -6.42 16.21 -7.90
N VAL A 157 -6.53 15.68 -9.12
CA VAL A 157 -5.64 14.63 -9.64
C VAL A 157 -4.93 15.10 -10.89
N VAL A 158 -3.76 14.56 -11.18
CA VAL A 158 -3.07 14.80 -12.44
C VAL A 158 -3.99 14.35 -13.59
N PRO A 159 -4.17 15.13 -14.65
CA PRO A 159 -4.93 14.71 -15.83
C PRO A 159 -4.44 13.38 -16.37
N PHE A 160 -5.35 12.47 -16.67
CA PHE A 160 -4.99 11.12 -17.10
C PHE A 160 -5.97 10.52 -18.12
N GLU A 161 -5.47 9.55 -18.86
CA GLU A 161 -6.21 8.64 -19.72
C GLU A 161 -5.85 7.20 -19.32
N ALA A 162 -6.81 6.28 -19.36
CA ALA A 162 -6.59 4.88 -19.06
C ALA A 162 -6.80 4.04 -20.31
N LEU A 163 -6.00 2.98 -20.49
CA LEU A 163 -6.10 2.05 -21.59
C LEU A 163 -6.02 0.62 -21.08
N SER A 164 -7.04 -0.18 -21.40
CA SER A 164 -7.01 -1.64 -21.15
C SER A 164 -6.32 -2.37 -22.29
N ARG A 165 -5.71 -3.51 -21.99
CA ARG A 165 -5.14 -4.41 -23.01
C ARG A 165 -6.23 -4.88 -23.99
N VAL A 166 -7.43 -5.17 -23.48
CA VAL A 166 -8.56 -5.60 -24.33
C VAL A 166 -8.93 -4.54 -25.37
N ASP A 167 -9.01 -3.25 -24.96
CA ASP A 167 -9.31 -2.16 -25.91
C ASP A 167 -8.15 -1.93 -26.87
N HIS A 168 -6.91 -2.04 -26.40
CA HIS A 168 -5.73 -1.93 -27.25
C HIS A 168 -5.69 -3.04 -28.31
N ASP A 169 -5.88 -4.29 -27.92
CA ASP A 169 -5.77 -5.43 -28.83
C ASP A 169 -6.94 -5.50 -29.83
N ALA A 170 -8.09 -4.92 -29.48
CA ALA A 170 -9.24 -4.80 -30.37
C ALA A 170 -8.99 -3.82 -31.54
N ASP A 171 -8.39 -2.66 -31.30
CA ASP A 171 -7.99 -1.67 -32.31
C ASP A 171 -6.76 -0.89 -31.80
N PRO A 172 -5.53 -1.40 -32.02
CA PRO A 172 -4.31 -0.74 -31.59
C PRO A 172 -4.18 0.68 -32.11
N ALA A 173 -4.56 0.92 -33.37
CA ALA A 173 -4.44 2.23 -33.97
C ALA A 173 -5.41 3.25 -33.33
N ALA A 174 -6.63 2.86 -33.01
CA ALA A 174 -7.57 3.73 -32.31
C ALA A 174 -7.12 4.00 -30.87
N ALA A 175 -6.60 2.99 -30.17
CA ALA A 175 -6.03 3.12 -28.83
C ALA A 175 -4.88 4.13 -28.79
N MET A 176 -3.94 4.01 -29.74
CA MET A 176 -2.80 4.95 -29.85
C MET A 176 -3.27 6.37 -30.17
N ARG A 177 -4.16 6.55 -31.17
CA ARG A 177 -4.73 7.86 -31.48
C ARG A 177 -5.43 8.52 -30.28
N ARG A 178 -6.07 7.73 -29.37
CA ARG A 178 -6.70 8.24 -28.17
C ARG A 178 -5.67 8.81 -27.19
N LEU A 179 -4.56 8.12 -26.98
CA LEU A 179 -3.47 8.60 -26.12
C LEU A 179 -2.73 9.80 -26.71
N GLU A 180 -2.49 9.82 -28.04
CA GLU A 180 -1.92 10.97 -28.77
C GLU A 180 -2.83 12.20 -28.65
N ALA A 181 -4.14 12.02 -28.85
CA ALA A 181 -5.13 13.09 -28.69
C ALA A 181 -5.19 13.60 -27.25
N PHE A 182 -4.98 12.74 -26.26
CA PHE A 182 -4.83 13.16 -24.87
C PHE A 182 -3.55 13.98 -24.69
N ALA A 183 -2.40 13.48 -25.15
CA ALA A 183 -1.13 14.21 -25.08
C ALA A 183 -1.22 15.58 -25.78
N ALA A 184 -1.86 15.66 -26.94
CA ALA A 184 -2.02 16.90 -27.71
C ALA A 184 -2.79 18.01 -26.95
N ARG A 185 -3.60 17.67 -25.96
CA ARG A 185 -4.32 18.63 -25.09
C ARG A 185 -3.49 19.14 -23.92
N LEU A 186 -2.34 18.50 -23.65
CA LEU A 186 -1.45 18.90 -22.55
C LEU A 186 -0.51 20.03 -22.99
N PRO A 187 -0.13 20.95 -22.09
CA PRO A 187 0.71 22.10 -22.42
C PRO A 187 2.04 21.73 -23.08
N ASP A 188 2.69 20.67 -22.61
CA ASP A 188 4.01 20.23 -23.08
C ASP A 188 4.00 18.87 -23.80
N ARG A 189 2.81 18.27 -23.97
CA ARG A 189 2.55 16.99 -24.63
C ARG A 189 3.29 15.78 -24.02
N ARG A 190 3.88 15.93 -22.83
CA ARG A 190 4.62 14.86 -22.16
C ARG A 190 3.69 13.98 -21.34
N LEU A 191 3.98 12.68 -21.34
CA LEU A 191 3.21 11.69 -20.60
C LEU A 191 4.13 10.90 -19.64
N MET A 192 3.54 10.48 -18.53
CA MET A 192 4.03 9.39 -17.70
C MET A 192 3.10 8.19 -17.94
N VAL A 193 3.60 7.13 -18.56
CA VAL A 193 2.85 5.88 -18.80
C VAL A 193 3.28 4.85 -17.76
N LYS A 194 2.32 4.21 -17.10
CA LYS A 194 2.60 3.25 -16.03
C LYS A 194 1.52 2.18 -15.91
N PRO A 195 1.85 0.98 -15.42
CA PRO A 195 0.86 -0.02 -15.00
C PRO A 195 -0.08 0.57 -13.95
N ALA A 196 -1.36 0.17 -13.98
CA ALA A 196 -2.36 0.75 -13.07
C ALA A 196 -2.27 0.19 -11.65
N ARG A 197 -1.89 -1.09 -11.48
CA ARG A 197 -1.99 -1.85 -10.22
C ARG A 197 -0.65 -2.30 -9.65
N LEU A 198 0.44 -1.66 -10.04
CA LEU A 198 1.77 -1.93 -9.50
C LEU A 198 2.32 -0.75 -8.72
N GLY A 199 3.11 -1.07 -7.70
CA GLY A 199 3.90 -0.16 -6.90
C GLY A 199 5.34 0.00 -7.40
N SER A 200 6.20 0.58 -6.56
CA SER A 200 7.66 0.67 -6.72
C SER A 200 8.14 1.18 -8.08
N SER A 201 7.32 1.95 -8.79
CA SER A 201 7.64 2.54 -10.12
C SER A 201 8.02 1.52 -11.20
N VAL A 202 7.62 0.25 -11.05
CA VAL A 202 7.87 -0.81 -12.03
C VAL A 202 7.07 -0.55 -13.30
N GLY A 203 7.71 -0.68 -14.47
CA GLY A 203 7.06 -0.52 -15.78
C GLY A 203 6.67 0.92 -16.14
N MET A 204 7.15 1.94 -15.41
CA MET A 204 6.91 3.34 -15.69
C MET A 204 7.82 3.85 -16.81
N THR A 205 7.27 4.66 -17.72
CA THR A 205 8.02 5.27 -18.82
C THR A 205 7.60 6.73 -19.00
N ILE A 206 8.60 7.65 -19.03
CA ILE A 206 8.37 9.04 -19.44
C ILE A 206 8.41 9.13 -20.95
N VAL A 207 7.36 9.66 -21.57
CA VAL A 207 7.27 9.96 -22.98
C VAL A 207 7.41 11.47 -23.15
N HIS A 208 8.58 11.94 -23.58
CA HIS A 208 8.85 13.36 -23.79
C HIS A 208 8.13 13.90 -25.03
N ARG A 209 8.11 13.09 -26.09
CA ARG A 209 7.33 13.33 -27.32
C ARG A 209 6.81 11.98 -27.82
N PRO A 210 5.54 11.92 -28.30
CA PRO A 210 4.97 10.65 -28.74
C PRO A 210 5.73 9.98 -29.90
N ASP A 211 6.39 10.76 -30.75
CA ASP A 211 7.12 10.35 -31.95
C ASP A 211 8.63 10.21 -31.76
N GLU A 212 9.17 10.45 -30.55
CA GLU A 212 10.60 10.32 -30.21
C GLU A 212 10.84 9.20 -29.19
N PRO A 213 12.01 8.52 -29.17
CA PRO A 213 12.32 7.52 -28.14
C PRO A 213 12.47 8.12 -26.73
N PRO A 214 11.95 7.43 -25.69
CA PRO A 214 11.08 6.26 -25.80
C PRO A 214 9.71 6.66 -26.38
N SER A 215 9.27 5.98 -27.47
CA SER A 215 8.00 6.28 -28.13
C SER A 215 6.81 5.91 -27.27
N LEU A 216 5.65 6.44 -27.60
CA LEU A 216 4.40 6.11 -26.91
C LEU A 216 4.07 4.60 -27.04
N GLU A 217 4.33 4.02 -28.22
CA GLU A 217 4.15 2.58 -28.45
C GLU A 217 5.05 1.73 -27.52
N TYR A 218 6.31 2.12 -27.35
CA TYR A 218 7.23 1.46 -26.43
C TYR A 218 6.68 1.55 -25.00
N ALA A 219 6.27 2.72 -24.55
CA ALA A 219 5.76 2.94 -23.20
C ALA A 219 4.49 2.12 -22.92
N VAL A 220 3.58 2.03 -23.90
CA VAL A 220 2.37 1.19 -23.82
C VAL A 220 2.75 -0.28 -23.75
N ALA A 221 3.64 -0.74 -24.62
CA ALA A 221 4.11 -2.13 -24.64
C ALA A 221 4.80 -2.50 -23.31
N GLU A 222 5.66 -1.61 -22.78
CA GLU A 222 6.34 -1.84 -21.50
C GLU A 222 5.35 -1.93 -20.34
N ALA A 223 4.40 -0.99 -20.22
CA ALA A 223 3.37 -1.04 -19.17
C ALA A 223 2.54 -2.32 -19.22
N PHE A 224 2.17 -2.76 -20.42
CA PHE A 224 1.43 -4.00 -20.63
C PHE A 224 2.22 -5.30 -20.39
N ARG A 225 3.51 -5.25 -20.18
CA ARG A 225 4.27 -6.43 -19.69
C ARG A 225 3.94 -6.76 -18.25
N TRP A 226 3.46 -5.77 -17.50
CA TRP A 226 3.28 -5.83 -16.06
C TRP A 226 1.81 -5.85 -15.61
N ASP A 227 0.91 -5.27 -16.41
CA ASP A 227 -0.51 -5.18 -16.08
C ASP A 227 -1.36 -5.21 -17.37
N ASP A 228 -2.62 -5.61 -17.26
CA ASP A 228 -3.59 -5.54 -18.36
C ASP A 228 -4.32 -4.18 -18.43
N LEU A 229 -4.00 -3.26 -17.52
CA LEU A 229 -4.51 -1.90 -17.46
C LEU A 229 -3.35 -0.92 -17.26
N LEU A 230 -3.28 0.11 -18.07
CA LEU A 230 -2.32 1.19 -17.92
C LEU A 230 -2.97 2.54 -17.66
N LEU A 231 -2.18 3.43 -17.10
CA LEU A 231 -2.49 4.82 -16.84
C LEU A 231 -1.46 5.69 -17.58
N ALA A 232 -1.94 6.57 -18.46
CA ALA A 232 -1.15 7.65 -19.07
C ALA A 232 -1.52 8.97 -18.41
N GLU A 233 -0.60 9.59 -17.68
CA GLU A 233 -0.79 10.85 -16.98
C GLU A 233 -0.02 11.99 -17.65
N ALA A 234 -0.49 13.23 -17.48
CA ALA A 234 0.33 14.38 -17.79
C ALA A 234 1.63 14.32 -16.98
N TYR A 235 2.77 14.38 -17.63
CA TYR A 235 4.06 14.42 -16.95
C TYR A 235 4.26 15.78 -16.25
N LEU A 236 4.55 15.76 -14.98
CA LEU A 236 4.91 16.95 -14.21
C LEU A 236 6.43 16.98 -14.05
N ALA A 237 7.08 18.02 -14.56
CA ALA A 237 8.53 18.15 -14.45
C ALA A 237 8.95 18.55 -13.04
N ALA A 238 9.80 17.75 -12.41
CA ALA A 238 10.36 18.01 -11.08
C ALA A 238 9.29 18.48 -10.05
N PRO A 239 8.21 17.74 -9.83
CA PRO A 239 7.24 18.09 -8.82
C PRO A 239 7.88 17.90 -7.43
N ARG A 240 7.39 18.61 -6.43
CA ARG A 240 7.65 18.21 -5.03
C ARG A 240 6.78 17.00 -4.72
N GLU A 241 7.38 15.99 -4.12
CA GLU A 241 6.67 14.76 -3.72
C GLU A 241 6.44 14.78 -2.22
N LEU A 242 5.18 14.91 -1.81
CA LEU A 242 4.79 14.98 -0.40
C LEU A 242 4.02 13.72 -0.02
N GLU A 243 4.35 13.15 1.14
CA GLU A 243 3.69 11.98 1.71
C GLU A 243 3.02 12.32 3.03
N VAL A 244 1.78 11.89 3.22
CA VAL A 244 1.00 12.11 4.45
C VAL A 244 0.62 10.76 5.04
N SER A 245 0.95 10.55 6.32
CA SER A 245 0.54 9.36 7.07
C SER A 245 -0.85 9.56 7.66
N VAL A 246 -1.76 8.62 7.40
CA VAL A 246 -3.13 8.65 7.92
C VAL A 246 -3.32 7.46 8.86
N LEU A 247 -3.81 7.71 10.08
CA LEU A 247 -3.97 6.71 11.14
C LEU A 247 -5.34 6.86 11.80
N GLY A 248 -6.07 5.76 11.96
CA GLY A 248 -7.35 5.75 12.69
C GLY A 248 -8.50 5.08 11.94
N ASN A 249 -9.68 5.10 12.55
CA ASN A 249 -10.91 4.55 12.01
C ASN A 249 -12.03 5.61 11.98
N GLY A 250 -12.74 5.71 10.85
CA GLY A 250 -13.90 6.59 10.70
C GLY A 250 -13.57 8.06 11.05
N THR A 251 -14.37 8.67 11.91
CA THR A 251 -14.22 10.09 12.29
C THR A 251 -13.02 10.39 13.20
N ARG A 252 -12.34 9.35 13.72
CA ARG A 252 -11.14 9.49 14.55
C ARG A 252 -9.83 9.39 13.76
N THR A 253 -9.91 9.54 12.46
CA THR A 253 -8.75 9.51 11.58
C THR A 253 -7.94 10.79 11.69
N VAL A 254 -6.63 10.65 11.91
CA VAL A 254 -5.65 11.74 12.02
C VAL A 254 -4.65 11.64 10.87
N ALA A 255 -4.25 12.79 10.34
CA ALA A 255 -3.20 12.90 9.31
C ALA A 255 -1.96 13.56 9.89
N TYR A 256 -0.79 12.93 9.71
CA TYR A 256 0.52 13.38 10.19
C TYR A 256 1.44 13.74 9.03
N GLY A 257 2.35 14.68 9.23
CA GLY A 257 3.27 15.17 8.21
C GLY A 257 2.75 16.46 7.54
N PRO A 258 2.94 16.70 6.23
CA PRO A 258 3.60 15.78 5.30
C PRO A 258 5.09 15.65 5.53
N GLY A 259 5.67 14.55 5.06
CA GLY A 259 7.07 14.43 4.72
C GLY A 259 7.28 14.75 3.24
N GLU A 260 8.55 14.91 2.85
CA GLU A 260 8.94 15.15 1.45
C GLU A 260 9.99 14.16 1.01
N VAL A 261 9.82 13.65 -0.21
CA VAL A 261 10.77 12.78 -0.90
C VAL A 261 11.53 13.61 -1.94
N PHE A 262 12.85 13.48 -1.96
CA PHE A 262 13.72 14.04 -2.97
C PHE A 262 14.27 12.89 -3.80
N PRO A 263 13.69 12.58 -4.96
CA PRO A 263 14.20 11.52 -5.82
C PRO A 263 15.59 11.88 -6.33
N GLY A 264 16.47 10.87 -6.37
CA GLY A 264 17.83 11.05 -6.91
C GLY A 264 17.88 11.02 -8.43
N HIS A 265 16.78 10.62 -9.07
CA HIS A 265 16.61 10.52 -10.52
C HIS A 265 15.50 11.48 -11.00
N GLU A 266 15.22 11.51 -12.32
CA GLU A 266 14.17 12.33 -12.91
C GLU A 266 12.77 12.03 -12.31
N PHE A 267 12.57 10.81 -11.80
CA PHE A 267 11.42 10.41 -10.98
C PHE A 267 11.85 9.38 -9.92
N TYR A 268 10.98 9.12 -8.95
CA TYR A 268 11.24 8.20 -7.84
C TYR A 268 11.08 6.74 -8.29
N ASP A 269 12.06 6.24 -9.07
CA ASP A 269 12.09 4.89 -9.61
C ASP A 269 12.46 3.82 -8.56
N TYR A 270 12.50 2.55 -8.97
CA TYR A 270 12.82 1.42 -8.08
C TYR A 270 14.21 1.58 -7.44
N ALA A 271 15.21 1.98 -8.21
CA ALA A 271 16.56 2.19 -7.69
C ALA A 271 16.60 3.38 -6.72
N ALA A 272 15.87 4.47 -7.03
CA ALA A 272 15.75 5.62 -6.15
C ALA A 272 15.05 5.26 -4.81
N LYS A 273 14.13 4.28 -4.81
CA LYS A 273 13.41 3.83 -3.60
C LYS A 273 14.25 2.95 -2.69
N TYR A 274 15.06 2.06 -3.25
CA TYR A 274 15.68 0.97 -2.49
C TYR A 274 17.22 0.96 -2.49
N ALA A 275 17.88 1.68 -3.41
CA ALA A 275 19.33 1.80 -3.40
C ALA A 275 19.79 2.83 -2.36
N PRO A 276 20.73 2.46 -1.45
CA PRO A 276 21.22 3.37 -0.42
C PRO A 276 21.79 4.66 -1.00
N GLY A 277 21.36 5.81 -0.46
CA GLY A 277 21.93 7.12 -0.79
C GLY A 277 21.47 7.72 -2.13
N VAL A 278 20.58 7.08 -2.88
CA VAL A 278 20.04 7.61 -4.15
C VAL A 278 18.97 8.67 -3.86
N SER A 279 18.07 8.41 -2.93
CA SER A 279 17.02 9.36 -2.53
C SER A 279 17.23 9.87 -1.12
N ARG A 280 16.65 11.02 -0.83
CA ARG A 280 16.61 11.62 0.51
C ARG A 280 15.16 11.91 0.89
N THR A 281 14.83 11.73 2.14
CA THR A 281 13.52 12.09 2.70
C THR A 281 13.69 13.09 3.85
N THR A 282 12.66 13.88 4.11
CA THR A 282 12.55 14.71 5.32
C THR A 282 11.13 14.62 5.88
N ASP A 283 11.03 14.59 7.19
CA ASP A 283 9.76 14.67 7.93
C ASP A 283 9.35 16.14 8.23
N LEU A 284 10.24 17.10 7.95
CA LEU A 284 10.03 18.52 8.17
C LEU A 284 10.29 19.32 6.88
N PRO A 285 9.45 19.18 5.84
CA PRO A 285 9.63 19.97 4.62
C PRO A 285 9.34 21.44 4.87
N GLU A 286 10.12 22.30 4.19
CA GLU A 286 9.88 23.75 4.17
C GLU A 286 8.67 24.07 3.30
N ILE A 287 7.49 24.06 3.89
CA ILE A 287 6.19 24.38 3.27
C ILE A 287 5.38 25.31 4.16
N GLY A 288 4.56 26.16 3.53
CA GLY A 288 3.64 27.02 4.27
C GLY A 288 2.52 26.20 4.94
N GLU A 289 1.99 26.73 6.05
CA GLU A 289 0.93 26.06 6.83
C GLU A 289 -0.33 25.80 5.99
N GLY A 290 -0.67 26.68 5.07
CA GLY A 290 -1.82 26.47 4.15
C GLY A 290 -1.66 25.22 3.27
N LEU A 291 -0.45 24.97 2.74
CA LEU A 291 -0.19 23.75 1.96
C LEU A 291 -0.21 22.52 2.86
N ARG A 292 0.38 22.59 4.06
CA ARG A 292 0.34 21.51 5.06
C ARG A 292 -1.09 21.11 5.41
N ALA A 293 -1.94 22.08 5.73
CA ALA A 293 -3.34 21.83 6.04
C ALA A 293 -4.07 21.22 4.84
N THR A 294 -3.86 21.76 3.63
CA THR A 294 -4.50 21.26 2.41
C THR A 294 -4.19 19.78 2.14
N VAL A 295 -2.91 19.37 2.20
CA VAL A 295 -2.55 17.96 1.91
C VAL A 295 -3.06 17.02 3.00
N ARG A 296 -3.08 17.45 4.28
CA ARG A 296 -3.65 16.66 5.38
C ARG A 296 -5.15 16.47 5.22
N ASP A 297 -5.89 17.51 4.83
CA ASP A 297 -7.34 17.44 4.62
C ASP A 297 -7.67 16.54 3.43
N LEU A 298 -6.95 16.69 2.31
CA LEU A 298 -7.08 15.83 1.15
C LEU A 298 -6.73 14.37 1.47
N ALA A 299 -5.70 14.12 2.29
CA ALA A 299 -5.31 12.77 2.69
C ALA A 299 -6.43 12.09 3.51
N ARG A 300 -7.02 12.79 4.49
CA ARG A 300 -8.17 12.27 5.25
C ARG A 300 -9.38 12.03 4.35
N ALA A 301 -9.64 12.94 3.41
CA ALA A 301 -10.74 12.80 2.47
C ALA A 301 -10.53 11.60 1.53
N ALA A 302 -9.32 11.39 0.99
CA ALA A 302 -8.98 10.25 0.14
C ALA A 302 -9.10 8.92 0.91
N PHE A 303 -8.62 8.88 2.15
CA PHE A 303 -8.73 7.72 3.05
C PHE A 303 -10.20 7.35 3.30
N ALA A 304 -11.03 8.34 3.60
CA ALA A 304 -12.47 8.14 3.82
C ALA A 304 -13.19 7.73 2.52
N ALA A 305 -12.82 8.29 1.37
CA ALA A 305 -13.46 8.04 0.08
C ALA A 305 -13.40 6.58 -0.35
N ILE A 306 -12.26 5.91 -0.12
CA ILE A 306 -12.13 4.46 -0.41
C ILE A 306 -12.66 3.57 0.72
N GLY A 307 -13.12 4.14 1.83
CA GLY A 307 -13.54 3.39 3.02
C GLY A 307 -12.37 2.72 3.75
N ALA A 308 -11.20 3.33 3.74
CA ALA A 308 -10.02 2.82 4.41
C ALA A 308 -10.18 2.78 5.93
N SER A 309 -9.38 1.94 6.58
CA SER A 309 -9.35 1.75 8.03
C SER A 309 -7.93 1.46 8.51
N GLY A 310 -7.67 1.78 9.77
CA GLY A 310 -6.40 1.51 10.42
C GLY A 310 -5.35 2.52 10.01
N PHE A 311 -4.74 2.35 8.85
CA PHE A 311 -3.64 3.20 8.40
C PHE A 311 -3.51 3.22 6.86
N ALA A 312 -2.91 4.26 6.34
CA ALA A 312 -2.48 4.39 4.94
C ALA A 312 -1.49 5.55 4.80
N ARG A 313 -0.72 5.57 3.70
CA ARG A 313 0.03 6.72 3.24
C ARG A 313 -0.63 7.29 1.99
N VAL A 314 -0.78 8.59 1.96
CA VAL A 314 -1.35 9.31 0.81
C VAL A 314 -0.29 10.20 0.21
N ASP A 315 -0.05 10.04 -1.08
CA ASP A 315 1.05 10.65 -1.80
C ASP A 315 0.54 11.77 -2.71
N PHE A 316 1.25 12.89 -2.71
CA PHE A 316 0.90 14.11 -3.43
C PHE A 316 2.05 14.60 -4.30
N LEU A 317 1.71 15.15 -5.47
CA LEU A 317 2.62 15.92 -6.29
C LEU A 317 2.24 17.39 -6.22
N VAL A 318 3.22 18.25 -5.94
CA VAL A 318 3.02 19.72 -5.93
C VAL A 318 3.81 20.32 -7.08
N HIS A 319 3.12 20.91 -8.04
CA HIS A 319 3.72 21.48 -9.23
C HIS A 319 3.02 22.78 -9.64
N GLY A 320 3.80 23.83 -9.93
CA GLY A 320 3.27 25.14 -10.32
C GLY A 320 2.31 25.74 -9.30
N GLY A 321 2.55 25.50 -8.00
CA GLY A 321 1.71 25.97 -6.89
C GLY A 321 0.39 25.19 -6.73
N ARG A 322 0.18 24.12 -7.49
CA ARG A 322 -1.01 23.25 -7.40
C ARG A 322 -0.67 21.92 -6.74
N VAL A 323 -1.58 21.44 -5.92
CA VAL A 323 -1.52 20.11 -5.29
C VAL A 323 -2.27 19.12 -6.16
N TYR A 324 -1.70 17.95 -6.35
CA TYR A 324 -2.35 16.81 -7.02
C TYR A 324 -2.24 15.58 -6.15
N LEU A 325 -3.37 14.93 -5.90
CA LEU A 325 -3.43 13.61 -5.27
C LEU A 325 -2.89 12.57 -6.25
N SER A 326 -1.83 11.88 -5.87
CA SER A 326 -1.16 10.88 -6.71
C SER A 326 -1.72 9.48 -6.51
N GLU A 327 -1.57 8.94 -5.31
CA GLU A 327 -2.02 7.60 -4.94
C GLU A 327 -2.27 7.48 -3.44
N ILE A 328 -2.87 6.37 -3.03
CA ILE A 328 -3.02 5.96 -1.64
C ILE A 328 -2.48 4.54 -1.47
N ASN A 329 -1.58 4.36 -0.50
CA ASN A 329 -0.97 3.08 -0.16
C ASN A 329 -1.58 2.56 1.14
N THR A 330 -2.36 1.48 1.05
CA THR A 330 -3.08 0.91 2.21
C THR A 330 -2.20 0.07 3.13
N ILE A 331 -1.01 -0.32 2.66
CA ILE A 331 0.05 -0.97 3.45
C ILE A 331 1.38 -0.30 3.12
N PRO A 332 1.64 0.92 3.61
CA PRO A 332 2.89 1.63 3.33
C PRO A 332 4.08 0.93 3.97
N GLY A 333 5.28 1.17 3.44
CA GLY A 333 6.52 0.69 4.01
C GLY A 333 6.59 0.95 5.52
N PHE A 334 6.90 -0.09 6.30
CA PHE A 334 6.82 -0.06 7.75
C PHE A 334 8.13 -0.53 8.38
N THR A 335 9.13 0.35 8.33
CA THR A 335 10.42 0.20 9.03
C THR A 335 10.67 1.43 9.89
N PRO A 336 11.57 1.39 10.89
CA PRO A 336 11.87 2.55 11.74
C PRO A 336 12.30 3.82 10.99
N ILE A 337 12.76 3.69 9.74
CA ILE A 337 13.21 4.79 8.87
C ILE A 337 12.22 5.14 7.76
N SER A 338 11.17 4.35 7.56
CA SER A 338 10.12 4.65 6.57
C SER A 338 9.35 5.89 6.96
N LEU A 339 8.95 6.72 5.97
CA LEU A 339 8.25 7.99 6.24
C LEU A 339 6.96 7.78 7.01
N PHE A 340 6.17 6.72 6.73
CA PHE A 340 4.92 6.50 7.43
C PHE A 340 5.10 6.44 8.97
N PRO A 341 5.95 5.56 9.55
CA PRO A 341 6.17 5.56 11.00
C PRO A 341 6.87 6.82 11.51
N VAL A 342 7.80 7.39 10.73
CA VAL A 342 8.52 8.61 11.12
C VAL A 342 7.55 9.78 11.32
N LEU A 343 6.60 9.99 10.40
CA LEU A 343 5.60 11.04 10.51
C LEU A 343 4.63 10.83 11.67
N CYS A 344 4.30 9.57 12.01
CA CYS A 344 3.43 9.27 13.14
C CYS A 344 4.05 9.65 14.50
N ARG A 345 5.36 9.93 14.57
CA ARG A 345 6.01 10.48 15.78
C ARG A 345 5.42 11.82 16.20
N GLU A 346 4.88 12.60 15.26
CA GLU A 346 4.12 13.82 15.55
C GLU A 346 2.94 13.56 16.51
N GLY A 347 2.34 12.39 16.43
CA GLY A 347 1.27 11.92 17.32
C GLY A 347 1.76 11.26 18.62
N GLY A 348 3.08 11.29 18.88
CA GLY A 348 3.68 10.69 20.09
C GLY A 348 3.94 9.20 19.98
N TYR A 349 3.83 8.60 18.80
CA TYR A 349 4.09 7.17 18.58
C TYR A 349 5.56 6.93 18.30
N ASP A 350 6.24 6.13 19.14
CA ASP A 350 7.42 5.42 18.70
C ASP A 350 7.04 4.22 17.80
N PHE A 351 8.01 3.57 17.20
CA PHE A 351 7.78 2.49 16.25
C PHE A 351 6.98 1.33 16.85
N ALA A 352 7.31 0.91 18.08
CA ALA A 352 6.64 -0.19 18.75
C ALA A 352 5.23 0.18 19.23
N ALA A 353 5.04 1.41 19.71
CA ALA A 353 3.72 1.93 20.07
C ALA A 353 2.82 2.07 18.83
N LEU A 354 3.37 2.49 17.70
CA LEU A 354 2.62 2.57 16.44
C LEU A 354 2.21 1.18 15.95
N ALA A 355 3.12 0.20 16.00
CA ALA A 355 2.80 -1.18 15.65
C ALA A 355 1.65 -1.73 16.53
N ALA A 356 1.71 -1.53 17.83
CA ALA A 356 0.63 -1.92 18.73
C ALA A 356 -0.68 -1.16 18.42
N ARG A 357 -0.61 0.16 18.15
CA ARG A 357 -1.79 0.96 17.83
C ARG A 357 -2.52 0.46 16.59
N ILE A 358 -1.80 -0.01 15.57
CA ILE A 358 -2.41 -0.57 14.36
C ILE A 358 -3.15 -1.88 14.67
N VAL A 359 -2.63 -2.72 15.57
CA VAL A 359 -3.37 -3.91 16.05
C VAL A 359 -4.63 -3.50 16.81
N GLU A 360 -4.54 -2.50 17.71
CA GLU A 360 -5.71 -1.96 18.43
C GLU A 360 -6.78 -1.45 17.45
N LEU A 361 -6.38 -0.73 16.38
CA LEU A 361 -7.30 -0.24 15.36
C LEU A 361 -7.98 -1.39 14.60
N ALA A 362 -7.30 -2.50 14.37
CA ALA A 362 -7.93 -3.69 13.81
C ALA A 362 -8.97 -4.27 14.77
N LEU A 363 -8.65 -4.44 16.04
CA LEU A 363 -9.59 -4.90 17.07
C LEU A 363 -10.80 -3.97 17.16
N GLU A 364 -10.61 -2.64 17.18
CA GLU A 364 -11.69 -1.66 17.17
C GLU A 364 -12.60 -1.79 15.95
N ARG A 365 -12.02 -1.97 14.76
CA ARG A 365 -12.77 -2.13 13.50
C ARG A 365 -13.65 -3.37 13.52
N PHE A 366 -13.15 -4.48 14.02
CA PHE A 366 -13.91 -5.72 14.07
C PHE A 366 -14.93 -5.75 15.19
N ALA A 367 -14.67 -5.08 16.33
CA ALA A 367 -15.61 -4.99 17.45
C ALA A 367 -16.91 -4.24 17.12
N VAL A 368 -16.91 -3.33 16.13
CA VAL A 368 -18.11 -2.59 15.71
C VAL A 368 -18.87 -3.26 14.57
N ARG A 369 -18.37 -4.38 14.04
CA ARG A 369 -19.09 -5.15 13.02
C ARG A 369 -20.36 -5.75 13.66
N PRO A 370 -21.55 -5.52 13.08
CA PRO A 370 -22.74 -6.16 13.58
C PRO A 370 -22.68 -7.67 13.37
N ASP A 371 -23.25 -8.45 14.27
CA ASP A 371 -23.52 -9.85 14.04
C ASP A 371 -24.34 -10.00 12.74
N ARG A 372 -23.77 -10.67 11.77
CA ARG A 372 -24.48 -10.89 10.51
C ARG A 372 -25.64 -11.87 10.77
N ARG A 373 -26.87 -11.39 10.59
CA ARG A 373 -28.04 -12.26 10.56
C ARG A 373 -28.00 -13.08 9.28
N LEU A 374 -27.66 -14.36 9.39
CA LEU A 374 -27.47 -15.25 8.27
C LEU A 374 -28.61 -16.27 8.13
N SER A 375 -29.55 -16.32 9.07
CA SER A 375 -30.68 -17.25 9.06
C SER A 375 -31.88 -16.66 8.31
N ARG A 376 -32.60 -17.50 7.56
CA ARG A 376 -33.91 -17.13 7.00
C ARG A 376 -34.93 -16.76 8.06
N ALA A 377 -34.77 -17.29 9.29
CA ALA A 377 -35.62 -16.96 10.43
C ALA A 377 -35.43 -15.51 10.94
N ASP A 378 -34.33 -14.86 10.55
CA ASP A 378 -34.02 -13.47 10.90
C ASP A 378 -34.56 -12.45 9.89
N LEU A 379 -35.18 -12.91 8.80
CA LEU A 379 -35.82 -12.04 7.82
C LEU A 379 -37.20 -11.64 8.30
N PRO A 380 -37.62 -10.35 8.10
CA PRO A 380 -38.95 -9.88 8.51
C PRO A 380 -40.07 -10.56 7.75
#